data_eb5bde5b04f0cf14b66473c9917a62da
#
_entry.id   eb5bde5b04f0cf14b66473c9917a62da
#
_cell.length_a   1.000
_cell.length_b   1.000
_cell.length_c   1.000
_cell.angle_alpha   90.00
_cell.angle_beta   90.00
_cell.angle_gamma   90.00
#
_symmetry.space_group_name_H-M   'P 1'
#
loop_
_entity.id
_entity.type
_entity.pdbx_description
1 polymer ?
#
loop_
_entity_poly.entity_id
_entity_poly.type
_entity_poly.pdbx_seq_one_letter_code
_entity_poly.pdbx_strand_id
1 'polypeptide(L)'
;RTEKKIKVIDSIKEDLKIKNIKTIVGDVKNLKSKFDFVLGRAVTKMEKFVPLVKKNILIQKDESGIIYLKGGELAYEEERFPNIRIYRLKNKFKSNFFETKKIIYIPQHDF
;
A
#
# COMPACT_ATOMS: atom_id res chain seq x y z
N ARG A 1 9.48 2.49 9.60
CA ARG A 1 10.35 1.57 10.33
C ARG A 1 11.79 2.08 10.46
N THR A 2 12.34 2.64 9.42
CA THR A 2 13.69 3.19 9.45
C THR A 2 13.64 4.69 9.77
N GLU A 3 14.26 5.10 10.87
CA GLU A 3 14.30 6.51 11.27
C GLU A 3 14.83 7.42 10.17
N LYS A 4 15.84 6.96 9.42
CA LYS A 4 16.43 7.71 8.33
C LYS A 4 15.40 8.06 7.25
N LYS A 5 14.54 7.10 6.89
CA LYS A 5 13.47 7.32 5.91
C LYS A 5 12.42 8.27 6.43
N ILE A 6 12.09 8.16 7.71
CA ILE A 6 11.12 9.06 8.35
C ILE A 6 11.64 10.50 8.37
N LYS A 7 12.93 10.69 8.64
CA LYS A 7 13.55 12.01 8.61
C LYS A 7 13.46 12.63 7.22
N VAL A 8 13.65 11.84 6.16
CA VAL A 8 13.52 12.32 4.79
C VAL A 8 12.08 12.76 4.52
N ILE A 9 11.11 11.98 4.94
CA ILE A 9 9.69 12.31 4.77
C ILE A 9 9.36 13.60 5.52
N ASP A 10 9.81 13.74 6.75
CA ASP A 10 9.58 14.95 7.56
C ASP A 10 10.19 16.19 6.91
N SER A 11 11.38 16.06 6.32
CA SER A 11 12.04 17.15 5.61
C SER A 11 11.22 17.57 4.38
N ILE A 12 10.74 16.63 3.58
CA ILE A 12 9.91 16.91 2.40
C ILE A 12 8.60 17.54 2.83
N LYS A 13 7.98 17.02 3.88
CA LYS A 13 6.73 17.54 4.43
C LYS A 13 6.87 19.02 4.84
N GLU A 14 7.97 19.34 5.50
CA GLU A 14 8.25 20.71 5.93
C GLU A 14 8.51 21.63 4.74
N ASP A 15 9.36 21.21 3.80
CA ASP A 15 9.69 21.98 2.59
C ASP A 15 8.45 22.28 1.75
N LEU A 16 7.54 21.33 1.63
CA LEU A 16 6.31 21.49 0.84
C LEU A 16 5.14 22.04 1.67
N LYS A 17 5.34 22.27 2.95
CA LYS A 17 4.32 22.78 3.89
C LYS A 17 3.07 21.92 3.92
N ILE A 18 3.25 20.59 3.87
CA ILE A 18 2.15 19.63 3.94
C ILE A 18 1.74 19.45 5.40
N LYS A 19 0.47 19.70 5.70
CA LYS A 19 -0.05 19.65 7.07
C LYS A 19 -0.85 18.40 7.41
N ASN A 20 -1.31 17.66 6.40
CA ASN A 20 -2.17 16.50 6.57
C ASN A 20 -1.42 15.16 6.52
N ILE A 21 -0.13 15.18 6.86
CA ILE A 21 0.69 13.97 6.94
C ILE A 21 1.27 13.87 8.35
N LYS A 22 1.13 12.70 8.93
CA LYS A 22 1.74 12.37 10.22
C LYS A 22 2.70 11.21 10.03
N THR A 23 3.92 11.34 10.56
CA THR A 23 4.92 10.28 10.49
C THR A 23 5.06 9.59 11.84
N ILE A 24 5.30 8.28 11.79
CA ILE A 24 5.49 7.47 13.00
C ILE A 24 6.66 6.54 12.76
N VAL A 25 7.63 6.55 13.66
CA VAL A 25 8.73 5.59 13.65
C VAL A 25 8.32 4.38 14.47
N GLY A 26 8.37 3.20 13.85
CA GLY A 26 8.01 1.98 14.56
C GLY A 26 7.61 0.85 13.62
N ASP A 27 7.21 -0.25 14.20
CA ASP A 27 6.72 -1.42 13.48
C ASP A 27 5.21 -1.35 13.36
N VAL A 28 4.68 -1.64 12.17
CA VAL A 28 3.24 -1.63 11.92
C VAL A 28 2.48 -2.60 12.82
N LYS A 29 3.14 -3.64 13.32
CA LYS A 29 2.54 -4.58 14.27
C LYS A 29 2.02 -3.89 15.53
N ASN A 30 2.67 -2.80 15.91
CA ASN A 30 2.32 -2.04 17.11
C ASN A 30 1.33 -0.92 16.86
N LEU A 31 0.99 -0.67 15.61
CA LEU A 31 0.03 0.36 15.23
C LEU A 31 -1.38 -0.20 15.33
N LYS A 32 -2.22 0.43 16.13
CA LYS A 32 -3.60 -0.03 16.37
C LYS A 32 -4.66 0.79 15.65
N SER A 33 -4.30 1.90 15.07
CA SER A 33 -5.23 2.76 14.35
C SER A 33 -5.78 2.08 13.10
N LYS A 34 -6.99 2.45 12.71
CA LYS A 34 -7.66 1.92 11.51
C LYS A 34 -7.80 3.02 10.45
N PHE A 35 -7.70 2.63 9.21
CA PHE A 35 -7.69 3.55 8.07
C PHE A 35 -8.60 3.03 6.96
N ASP A 36 -9.05 3.94 6.11
CA ASP A 36 -9.84 3.56 4.93
C ASP A 36 -8.99 2.77 3.95
N PHE A 37 -7.76 3.22 3.71
CA PHE A 37 -6.85 2.56 2.79
C PHE A 37 -5.47 2.41 3.41
N VAL A 38 -4.82 1.30 3.10
CA VAL A 38 -3.43 1.07 3.45
C VAL A 38 -2.64 0.95 2.15
N LEU A 39 -1.61 1.77 2.00
CA LEU A 39 -0.76 1.76 0.82
C LEU A 39 0.56 1.09 1.16
N GLY A 40 1.09 0.31 0.22
CA GLY A 40 2.36 -0.36 0.41
C GLY A 40 3.15 -0.49 -0.87
N ARG A 41 4.46 -0.63 -0.70
CA ARG A 41 5.39 -0.87 -1.78
C ARG A 41 6.64 -1.54 -1.21
N ALA A 42 7.08 -2.62 -1.86
CA ALA A 42 8.34 -3.28 -1.52
C ALA A 42 8.51 -3.61 -0.03
N VAL A 43 7.40 -3.92 0.66
CA VAL A 43 7.44 -4.30 2.07
C VAL A 43 7.73 -5.79 2.22
N THR A 44 6.88 -6.62 1.61
CA THR A 44 7.00 -8.07 1.66
C THR A 44 6.01 -8.67 0.65
N LYS A 45 5.98 -9.99 0.56
CA LYS A 45 5.01 -10.69 -0.29
C LYS A 45 3.59 -10.44 0.21
N MET A 46 2.61 -10.43 -0.70
CA MET A 46 1.22 -10.15 -0.33
C MET A 46 0.67 -11.16 0.69
N GLU A 47 1.09 -12.40 0.61
CA GLU A 47 0.67 -13.42 1.56
C GLU A 47 1.05 -13.10 3.01
N LYS A 48 2.07 -12.27 3.19
CA LYS A 48 2.53 -11.79 4.50
C LYS A 48 2.03 -10.38 4.80
N PHE A 49 1.90 -9.55 3.77
CA PHE A 49 1.50 -8.17 3.93
C PHE A 49 0.05 -8.03 4.38
N VAL A 50 -0.86 -8.77 3.76
CA VAL A 50 -2.29 -8.69 4.09
C VAL A 50 -2.56 -9.00 5.56
N PRO A 51 -2.05 -10.13 6.12
CA PRO A 51 -2.25 -10.39 7.56
C PRO A 51 -1.64 -9.32 8.46
N LEU A 52 -0.55 -8.68 8.00
CA LEU A 52 0.16 -7.68 8.78
C LEU A 52 -0.67 -6.40 8.97
N VAL A 53 -1.41 -5.98 7.97
CA VAL A 53 -2.15 -4.70 7.97
C VAL A 53 -3.67 -4.86 8.02
N LYS A 54 -4.19 -6.06 7.93
CA LYS A 54 -5.62 -6.35 7.95
C LYS A 54 -6.34 -5.67 9.11
N LYS A 55 -5.75 -5.67 10.29
CA LYS A 55 -6.30 -5.06 11.50
C LYS A 55 -6.39 -3.53 11.40
N ASN A 56 -5.67 -2.92 10.47
CA ASN A 56 -5.59 -1.48 10.31
C ASN A 56 -6.57 -0.95 9.27
N ILE A 57 -7.47 -1.77 8.76
CA ILE A 57 -8.42 -1.39 7.72
C ILE A 57 -9.83 -1.37 8.29
N LEU A 58 -10.57 -0.29 7.98
CA LEU A 58 -11.96 -0.14 8.39
C LEU A 58 -12.85 -1.07 7.56
N ILE A 59 -13.42 -2.08 8.21
CA ILE A 59 -14.22 -3.11 7.54
C ILE A 59 -15.63 -2.62 7.19
N GLN A 60 -16.12 -1.62 7.90
CA GLN A 60 -17.51 -1.16 7.77
C GLN A 60 -17.76 -0.17 6.63
N LYS A 61 -16.72 0.23 5.91
CA LYS A 61 -16.87 1.15 4.78
C LYS A 61 -16.92 0.40 3.47
N ASP A 62 -17.71 0.90 2.54
CA ASP A 62 -17.87 0.30 1.22
C ASP A 62 -16.56 0.37 0.42
N GLU A 63 -15.81 1.48 0.59
CA GLU A 63 -14.56 1.69 -0.12
C GLU A 63 -13.39 1.73 0.86
N SER A 64 -12.88 0.58 1.21
CA SER A 64 -11.67 0.47 2.01
C SER A 64 -10.91 -0.75 1.56
N GLY A 65 -9.60 -0.75 1.78
CA GLY A 65 -8.78 -1.88 1.37
C GLY A 65 -7.31 -1.53 1.26
N ILE A 66 -6.60 -2.37 0.51
CA ILE A 66 -5.16 -2.24 0.31
C ILE A 66 -4.89 -1.76 -1.11
N ILE A 67 -4.03 -0.76 -1.24
CA ILE A 67 -3.49 -0.31 -2.51
C ILE A 67 -2.00 -0.59 -2.48
N TYR A 68 -1.51 -1.41 -3.40
CA TYR A 68 -0.13 -1.86 -3.37
C TYR A 68 0.52 -1.71 -4.74
N LEU A 69 1.74 -1.21 -4.75
CA LEU A 69 2.56 -1.10 -5.96
C LEU A 69 3.41 -2.36 -6.08
N LYS A 70 3.23 -3.10 -7.15
CA LYS A 70 3.93 -4.36 -7.36
C LYS A 70 4.37 -4.52 -8.80
N GLY A 71 5.51 -5.18 -9.00
CA GLY A 71 5.97 -5.58 -10.33
C GLY A 71 5.88 -7.09 -10.52
N GLY A 72 5.98 -7.54 -11.78
CA GLY A 72 6.03 -8.96 -12.10
C GLY A 72 4.70 -9.69 -12.05
N GLU A 73 4.75 -10.95 -11.70
CA GLU A 73 3.60 -11.85 -11.71
C GLU A 73 2.63 -11.61 -10.54
N LEU A 74 1.34 -11.74 -10.83
CA LEU A 74 0.27 -11.55 -9.85
C LEU A 74 -0.60 -12.80 -9.66
N ALA A 75 -0.08 -13.98 -10.03
CA ALA A 75 -0.87 -15.22 -9.98
C ALA A 75 -1.43 -15.50 -8.59
N TYR A 76 -0.63 -15.32 -7.55
CA TYR A 76 -1.08 -15.51 -6.18
C TYR A 76 -2.22 -14.55 -5.82
N GLU A 77 -2.05 -13.28 -6.14
CA GLU A 77 -3.02 -12.26 -5.80
C GLU A 77 -4.34 -12.45 -6.54
N GLU A 78 -4.28 -12.80 -7.82
CA GLU A 78 -5.48 -13.05 -8.61
C GLU A 78 -6.27 -14.25 -8.09
N GLU A 79 -5.57 -15.30 -7.69
CA GLU A 79 -6.20 -16.49 -7.14
C GLU A 79 -6.78 -16.26 -5.74
N ARG A 80 -6.03 -15.56 -4.88
CA ARG A 80 -6.40 -15.39 -3.48
C ARG A 80 -7.48 -14.33 -3.25
N PHE A 81 -7.54 -13.30 -4.11
CA PHE A 81 -8.44 -12.17 -3.93
C PHE A 81 -9.35 -12.01 -5.15
N PRO A 82 -10.57 -12.57 -5.11
CA PRO A 82 -11.46 -12.59 -6.29
C PRO A 82 -11.91 -11.22 -6.78
N ASN A 83 -11.94 -10.22 -5.92
CA ASN A 83 -12.38 -8.87 -6.30
C ASN A 83 -11.21 -7.90 -6.52
N ILE A 84 -10.00 -8.42 -6.67
CA ILE A 84 -8.82 -7.60 -6.92
C ILE A 84 -8.96 -6.80 -8.21
N ARG A 85 -8.48 -5.55 -8.19
CA ARG A 85 -8.39 -4.71 -9.38
C ARG A 85 -6.93 -4.45 -9.68
N ILE A 86 -6.55 -4.62 -10.94
CA ILE A 86 -5.16 -4.47 -11.38
C ILE A 86 -5.09 -3.35 -12.42
N TYR A 87 -4.22 -2.39 -12.16
CA TYR A 87 -3.99 -1.26 -13.06
C TYR A 87 -2.54 -1.30 -13.52
N ARG A 88 -2.35 -1.49 -14.83
CA ARG A 88 -1.00 -1.57 -15.41
C ARG A 88 -0.46 -0.18 -15.67
N LEU A 89 0.68 0.14 -15.08
CA LEU A 89 1.27 1.47 -15.22
C LEU A 89 1.81 1.73 -16.62
N LYS A 90 2.15 0.70 -17.38
CA LYS A 90 2.60 0.86 -18.77
C LYS A 90 1.57 1.56 -19.64
N ASN A 91 0.29 1.51 -19.28
CA ASN A 91 -0.79 2.18 -20.02
C ASN A 91 -0.82 3.69 -19.78
N LYS A 92 -0.15 4.16 -18.74
CA LYS A 92 -0.12 5.58 -18.33
C LYS A 92 1.27 6.22 -18.47
N PHE A 93 2.32 5.41 -18.42
CA PHE A 93 3.70 5.88 -18.44
C PHE A 93 4.48 5.15 -19.52
N LYS A 94 5.20 5.89 -20.32
CA LYS A 94 5.95 5.35 -21.48
C LYS A 94 7.33 4.81 -21.14
N SER A 95 7.84 5.10 -19.94
CA SER A 95 9.15 4.63 -19.53
C SER A 95 9.18 3.11 -19.38
N ASN A 96 10.28 2.49 -19.81
CA ASN A 96 10.48 1.04 -19.64
C ASN A 96 10.45 0.61 -18.18
N PHE A 97 10.75 1.51 -17.26
CA PHE A 97 10.65 1.26 -15.82
C PHE A 97 9.26 0.75 -15.41
N PHE A 98 8.20 1.27 -16.06
CA PHE A 98 6.82 0.93 -15.70
C PHE A 98 6.25 -0.25 -16.50
N GLU A 99 7.04 -0.88 -17.37
CA GLU A 99 6.57 -1.98 -18.23
C GLU A 99 5.96 -3.12 -17.41
N THR A 100 6.58 -3.48 -16.28
CA THR A 100 6.12 -4.57 -15.41
C THR A 100 5.44 -4.08 -14.14
N LYS A 101 5.33 -2.75 -13.95
CA LYS A 101 4.78 -2.20 -12.72
C LYS A 101 3.27 -2.11 -12.77
N LYS A 102 2.63 -2.44 -11.65
CA LYS A 102 1.17 -2.47 -11.53
C LYS A 102 0.75 -1.90 -10.18
N ILE A 103 -0.43 -1.31 -10.18
CA ILE A 103 -1.12 -0.95 -8.93
C ILE A 103 -2.20 -1.99 -8.73
N ILE A 104 -2.24 -2.61 -7.56
CA ILE A 104 -3.30 -3.54 -7.22
C ILE A 104 -4.13 -2.96 -6.08
N TYR A 105 -5.45 -3.13 -6.19
CA TYR A 105 -6.39 -2.76 -5.16
C TYR A 105 -7.11 -4.01 -4.67
N ILE A 106 -7.02 -4.28 -3.38
CA ILE A 106 -7.69 -5.41 -2.75
C ILE A 106 -8.75 -4.83 -1.81
N PRO A 107 -10.04 -4.98 -2.16
CA PRO A 107 -11.11 -4.45 -1.32
C PRO A 107 -11.20 -5.21 0.01
N GLN A 108 -11.68 -4.52 1.04
CA GLN A 108 -11.71 -5.05 2.40
C GLN A 108 -12.50 -6.35 2.54
N HIS A 109 -13.51 -6.56 1.73
CA HIS A 109 -14.33 -7.77 1.82
C HIS A 109 -13.65 -9.04 1.26
N ASP A 110 -12.46 -8.89 0.68
CA ASP A 110 -11.64 -10.04 0.26
C ASP A 110 -10.71 -10.54 1.37
N PHE A 111 -10.70 -9.90 2.51
CA PHE A 111 -9.81 -10.30 3.61
C PHE A 111 -10.37 -11.43 4.45
#